data_ef4aaa2a20fd00452fa65304ad9f0108
#
_entry.id   ef4aaa2a20fd00452fa65304ad9f0108
#
_cell.length_a   1.000
_cell.length_b   1.000
_cell.length_c   1.000
_cell.angle_alpha   90.00
_cell.angle_beta   90.00
_cell.angle_gamma   90.00
#
_symmetry.space_group_name_H-M   'P 1'
#
loop_
_entity.id
_entity.type
_entity.pdbx_description
1 polymer ?
#
loop_
_entity_poly.entity_id
_entity_poly.type
_entity_poly.pdbx_seq_one_letter_code
_entity_poly.pdbx_strand_id
1 'polypeptide(L)'
;MVGINAQGAGHMRDYSNKLPGSRLVAICDVDSDVLAKRAAECEKAGVKVETYVDYRKLLENKNIDAVVLASPNHQHSLQTIWGLQAGKDVYCEKPLSHNVWEGRQAVAAAKKYSKNIVMAGTQNRSSLDIQEAISMLRSGKLGKIQWARGLCYKARDSIGKTTGPQKVPDSINYDLWTGPADLTPPRRNGNKGPVHYDWHWFWNYGGGDI
;
A
#
# COMPACT_ATOMS: atom_id res chain seq x y z
N MET A 1 10.33 1.83 2.16
CA MET A 1 9.02 2.27 1.62
C MET A 1 8.81 1.62 0.26
N VAL A 2 7.64 1.03 0.00
CA VAL A 2 7.32 0.29 -1.23
C VAL A 2 6.02 0.83 -1.84
N GLY A 3 6.01 1.10 -3.15
CA GLY A 3 4.90 1.77 -3.85
C GLY A 3 4.82 3.26 -3.49
N ILE A 4 5.59 4.08 -4.18
CA ILE A 4 5.87 5.47 -3.75
C ILE A 4 5.23 6.54 -4.64
N ASN A 5 4.28 6.15 -5.50
CA ASN A 5 3.67 7.12 -6.41
C ASN A 5 2.58 7.99 -5.73
N ALA A 6 1.53 7.37 -5.18
CA ALA A 6 0.37 8.09 -4.62
C ALA A 6 0.43 8.14 -3.08
N GLN A 7 -0.26 7.21 -2.41
CA GLN A 7 -0.30 7.14 -0.94
C GLN A 7 1.09 6.99 -0.32
N GLY A 8 1.93 6.15 -0.92
CA GLY A 8 3.30 5.98 -0.46
C GLY A 8 4.16 7.25 -0.51
N ALA A 9 3.86 8.19 -1.42
CA ALA A 9 4.54 9.49 -1.42
C ALA A 9 4.16 10.34 -0.19
N GLY A 10 2.95 10.18 0.34
CA GLY A 10 2.54 10.77 1.61
C GLY A 10 3.35 10.21 2.76
N HIS A 11 3.33 8.90 2.91
CA HIS A 11 4.13 8.21 3.93
C HIS A 11 5.62 8.52 3.84
N MET A 12 6.17 8.55 2.62
CA MET A 12 7.58 8.89 2.40
C MET A 12 7.93 10.25 2.99
N ARG A 13 7.09 11.27 2.80
CA ARG A 13 7.29 12.60 3.38
C ARG A 13 7.22 12.59 4.92
N ASP A 14 6.31 11.79 5.49
CA ASP A 14 6.16 11.70 6.94
C ASP A 14 7.38 11.02 7.57
N TYR A 15 7.85 9.91 7.01
CA TYR A 15 9.04 9.20 7.49
C TYR A 15 10.36 9.94 7.20
N SER A 16 10.39 10.84 6.22
CA SER A 16 11.61 11.59 5.89
C SER A 16 12.01 12.61 6.96
N ASN A 17 11.02 13.27 7.62
CA ASN A 17 11.36 14.44 8.45
C ASN A 17 10.46 14.62 9.69
N LYS A 18 9.44 13.79 9.93
CA LYS A 18 8.38 14.11 10.90
C LYS A 18 8.20 13.11 12.03
N LEU A 19 8.65 11.87 11.86
CA LEU A 19 8.43 10.83 12.84
C LEU A 19 9.68 10.58 13.68
N PRO A 20 9.67 10.96 14.96
CA PRO A 20 10.82 10.72 15.86
C PRO A 20 11.15 9.24 15.93
N GLY A 21 12.45 8.92 15.93
CA GLY A 21 12.94 7.55 16.03
C GLY A 21 12.83 6.73 14.74
N SER A 22 12.37 7.32 13.63
CA SER A 22 12.33 6.67 12.32
C SER A 22 13.24 7.35 11.31
N ARG A 23 13.73 6.58 10.35
CA ARG A 23 14.55 7.08 9.24
C ARG A 23 14.18 6.34 7.95
N LEU A 24 13.88 7.10 6.91
CA LEU A 24 13.73 6.54 5.57
C LEU A 24 15.11 6.21 4.99
N VAL A 25 15.39 4.93 4.77
CA VAL A 25 16.70 4.45 4.28
C VAL A 25 16.62 3.87 2.87
N ALA A 26 15.43 3.43 2.43
CA ALA A 26 15.24 2.85 1.11
C ALA A 26 13.85 3.10 0.56
N ILE A 27 13.76 3.23 -0.77
CA ILE A 27 12.51 3.35 -1.53
C ILE A 27 12.47 2.31 -2.66
N CYS A 28 11.29 1.79 -2.94
CA CYS A 28 11.07 0.77 -3.96
C CYS A 28 9.82 1.08 -4.78
N ASP A 29 9.97 1.07 -6.09
CA ASP A 29 8.86 1.13 -7.04
C ASP A 29 9.26 0.40 -8.33
N VAL A 30 8.30 -0.25 -8.96
CA VAL A 30 8.51 -0.97 -10.22
C VAL A 30 8.54 -0.04 -11.44
N ASP A 31 8.19 1.23 -11.25
CA ASP A 31 8.30 2.29 -12.26
C ASP A 31 9.58 3.11 -12.02
N SER A 32 10.52 3.02 -12.95
CA SER A 32 11.81 3.70 -12.88
C SER A 32 11.67 5.23 -12.88
N ASP A 33 10.66 5.79 -13.55
CA ASP A 33 10.44 7.24 -13.60
C ASP A 33 9.92 7.75 -12.24
N VAL A 34 8.99 7.01 -11.63
CA VAL A 34 8.52 7.28 -10.27
C VAL A 34 9.68 7.19 -9.28
N LEU A 35 10.48 6.13 -9.39
CA LEU A 35 11.62 5.90 -8.51
C LEU A 35 12.64 7.03 -8.59
N ALA A 36 13.04 7.43 -9.79
CA ALA A 36 13.97 8.53 -10.03
C ALA A 36 13.43 9.87 -9.49
N LYS A 37 12.16 10.17 -9.74
CA LYS A 37 11.50 11.37 -9.23
C LYS A 37 11.55 11.44 -7.71
N ARG A 38 11.20 10.33 -7.03
CA ARG A 38 11.15 10.29 -5.56
C ARG A 38 12.54 10.29 -4.92
N ALA A 39 13.52 9.67 -5.56
CA ALA A 39 14.92 9.75 -5.13
C ALA A 39 15.42 11.20 -5.16
N ALA A 40 15.14 11.94 -6.23
CA ALA A 40 15.50 13.36 -6.34
C ALA A 40 14.75 14.24 -5.30
N GLU A 41 13.51 13.92 -4.95
CA GLU A 41 12.78 14.61 -3.88
C GLU A 41 13.45 14.35 -2.50
N CYS A 42 13.87 13.11 -2.22
CA CYS A 42 14.63 12.78 -1.02
C CYS A 42 15.97 13.54 -0.95
N GLU A 43 16.72 13.54 -2.03
CA GLU A 43 18.01 14.27 -2.11
C GLU A 43 17.85 15.76 -1.82
N LYS A 44 16.85 16.41 -2.44
CA LYS A 44 16.51 17.82 -2.17
C LYS A 44 16.13 18.08 -0.71
N ALA A 45 15.54 17.09 -0.04
CA ALA A 45 15.20 17.14 1.38
C ALA A 45 16.37 16.77 2.31
N GLY A 46 17.56 16.48 1.77
CA GLY A 46 18.72 16.03 2.54
C GLY A 46 18.61 14.60 3.08
N VAL A 47 17.69 13.80 2.54
CA VAL A 47 17.46 12.41 2.96
C VAL A 47 18.12 11.45 1.97
N LYS A 48 19.17 10.76 2.43
CA LYS A 48 19.87 9.75 1.62
C LYS A 48 19.10 8.43 1.64
N VAL A 49 18.69 7.95 0.47
CA VAL A 49 17.96 6.69 0.30
C VAL A 49 18.63 5.79 -0.74
N GLU A 50 18.52 4.48 -0.53
CA GLU A 50 18.80 3.47 -1.55
C GLU A 50 17.54 3.22 -2.39
N THR A 51 17.71 2.91 -3.68
CA THR A 51 16.60 2.71 -4.62
C THR A 51 16.54 1.26 -5.10
N TYR A 52 15.35 0.70 -5.15
CA TYR A 52 15.11 -0.68 -5.56
C TYR A 52 13.92 -0.74 -6.53
N VAL A 53 14.05 -1.52 -7.59
CA VAL A 53 12.92 -1.87 -8.48
C VAL A 53 12.21 -3.12 -7.97
N ASP A 54 12.96 -4.08 -7.46
CA ASP A 54 12.45 -5.35 -6.93
C ASP A 54 12.41 -5.33 -5.40
N TYR A 55 11.21 -5.49 -4.84
CA TYR A 55 10.99 -5.55 -3.40
C TYR A 55 11.78 -6.68 -2.72
N ARG A 56 11.96 -7.82 -3.39
CA ARG A 56 12.74 -8.94 -2.84
C ARG A 56 14.20 -8.54 -2.60
N LYS A 57 14.75 -7.69 -3.48
CA LYS A 57 16.11 -7.14 -3.31
C LYS A 57 16.20 -6.11 -2.17
N LEU A 58 15.16 -5.30 -1.99
CA LEU A 58 15.09 -4.41 -0.84
C LEU A 58 15.11 -5.21 0.48
N LEU A 59 14.43 -6.35 0.55
CA LEU A 59 14.38 -7.19 1.76
C LEU A 59 15.73 -7.80 2.16
N GLU A 60 16.67 -7.96 1.22
CA GLU A 60 18.03 -8.46 1.49
C GLU A 60 18.87 -7.43 2.30
N ASN A 61 18.48 -6.15 2.28
CA ASN A 61 19.20 -5.08 2.99
C ASN A 61 19.03 -5.21 4.52
N LYS A 62 20.14 -5.41 5.22
CA LYS A 62 20.16 -5.59 6.68
C LYS A 62 19.96 -4.29 7.47
N ASN A 63 20.10 -3.14 6.83
CA ASN A 63 19.90 -1.83 7.46
C ASN A 63 18.41 -1.40 7.49
N ILE A 64 17.52 -2.28 7.04
CA ILE A 64 16.08 -2.05 7.06
C ILE A 64 15.47 -2.89 8.19
N ASP A 65 14.84 -2.22 9.16
CA ASP A 65 14.14 -2.87 10.26
C ASP A 65 12.66 -3.10 9.95
N ALA A 66 12.04 -2.15 9.27
CA ALA A 66 10.62 -2.17 8.94
C ALA A 66 10.34 -1.77 7.49
N VAL A 67 9.24 -2.29 6.94
CA VAL A 67 8.76 -1.92 5.60
C VAL A 67 7.35 -1.36 5.67
N VAL A 68 7.11 -0.32 4.87
CA VAL A 68 5.79 0.27 4.67
C VAL A 68 5.36 -0.02 3.24
N LEU A 69 4.23 -0.70 3.09
CA LEU A 69 3.69 -1.19 1.83
C LEU A 69 2.50 -0.33 1.40
N ALA A 70 2.61 0.34 0.28
CA ALA A 70 1.57 1.15 -0.35
C ALA A 70 1.45 0.85 -1.86
N SER A 71 1.78 -0.36 -2.25
CA SER A 71 1.61 -0.94 -3.58
C SER A 71 0.12 -1.18 -3.90
N PRO A 72 -0.25 -1.62 -5.11
CA PRO A 72 -1.62 -2.04 -5.42
C PRO A 72 -2.11 -3.22 -4.55
N ASN A 73 -3.43 -3.32 -4.38
CA ASN A 73 -4.07 -4.25 -3.43
C ASN A 73 -3.63 -5.71 -3.57
N HIS A 74 -3.49 -6.19 -4.82
CA HIS A 74 -3.11 -7.59 -5.12
C HIS A 74 -1.69 -7.94 -4.64
N GLN A 75 -0.84 -6.96 -4.35
CA GLN A 75 0.52 -7.15 -3.86
C GLN A 75 0.61 -7.25 -2.32
N HIS A 76 -0.36 -6.69 -1.61
CA HIS A 76 -0.25 -6.42 -0.18
C HIS A 76 -0.01 -7.67 0.67
N SER A 77 -0.78 -8.73 0.46
CA SER A 77 -0.63 -9.96 1.25
C SER A 77 0.71 -10.65 0.98
N LEU A 78 1.10 -10.77 -0.28
CA LEU A 78 2.35 -11.41 -0.66
C LEU A 78 3.55 -10.64 -0.14
N GLN A 79 3.56 -9.32 -0.32
CA GLN A 79 4.63 -8.46 0.19
C GLN A 79 4.71 -8.46 1.72
N THR A 80 3.56 -8.49 2.42
CA THR A 80 3.51 -8.65 3.88
C THR A 80 4.18 -9.95 4.31
N ILE A 81 3.84 -11.06 3.67
CA ILE A 81 4.41 -12.37 3.98
C ILE A 81 5.93 -12.38 3.75
N TRP A 82 6.39 -11.86 2.62
CA TRP A 82 7.83 -11.77 2.33
C TRP A 82 8.59 -10.86 3.30
N GLY A 83 7.99 -9.73 3.71
CA GLY A 83 8.57 -8.85 4.73
C GLY A 83 8.80 -9.59 6.04
N LEU A 84 7.79 -10.34 6.51
CA LEU A 84 7.88 -11.16 7.72
C LEU A 84 8.91 -12.29 7.59
N GLN A 85 8.96 -12.98 6.45
CA GLN A 85 9.95 -14.02 6.17
C GLN A 85 11.39 -13.48 6.21
N ALA A 86 11.57 -12.23 5.78
CA ALA A 86 12.86 -11.53 5.83
C ALA A 86 13.17 -10.94 7.22
N GLY A 87 12.30 -11.15 8.21
CA GLY A 87 12.49 -10.66 9.59
C GLY A 87 12.24 -9.16 9.74
N LYS A 88 11.45 -8.54 8.87
CA LYS A 88 11.12 -7.12 8.94
C LYS A 88 9.76 -6.91 9.60
N ASP A 89 9.61 -5.82 10.33
CA ASP A 89 8.30 -5.31 10.71
C ASP A 89 7.56 -4.78 9.49
N VAL A 90 6.23 -4.88 9.48
CA VAL A 90 5.44 -4.55 8.30
C VAL A 90 4.27 -3.63 8.67
N TYR A 91 4.21 -2.47 8.06
CA TYR A 91 3.01 -1.65 7.96
C TYR A 91 2.46 -1.79 6.53
N CYS A 92 1.25 -2.33 6.39
CA CYS A 92 0.61 -2.52 5.10
C CYS A 92 -0.62 -1.62 4.97
N GLU A 93 -0.68 -0.82 3.91
CA GLU A 93 -1.85 0.00 3.60
C GLU A 93 -3.11 -0.85 3.41
N LYS A 94 -4.23 -0.21 3.61
CA LYS A 94 -5.55 -0.81 3.37
C LYS A 94 -5.85 -0.90 1.85
N PRO A 95 -6.57 -1.94 1.43
CA PRO A 95 -6.94 -3.15 2.16
C PRO A 95 -5.73 -4.08 2.35
N LEU A 96 -5.66 -4.77 3.47
CA LEU A 96 -4.54 -5.68 3.79
C LEU A 96 -4.40 -6.82 2.79
N SER A 97 -5.51 -7.22 2.17
CA SER A 97 -5.55 -8.32 1.22
C SER A 97 -6.52 -8.04 0.07
N HIS A 98 -6.27 -8.66 -1.08
CA HIS A 98 -7.14 -8.59 -2.24
C HIS A 98 -8.38 -9.51 -2.08
N ASN A 99 -8.22 -10.64 -1.39
CA ASN A 99 -9.30 -11.59 -1.10
C ASN A 99 -9.13 -12.22 0.30
N VAL A 100 -10.17 -12.95 0.74
CA VAL A 100 -10.19 -13.56 2.09
C VAL A 100 -9.11 -14.61 2.27
N TRP A 101 -8.81 -15.41 1.25
CA TRP A 101 -7.79 -16.46 1.35
C TRP A 101 -6.40 -15.86 1.57
N GLU A 102 -6.03 -14.88 0.78
CA GLU A 102 -4.77 -14.14 0.95
C GLU A 102 -4.65 -13.51 2.33
N GLY A 103 -5.73 -12.88 2.82
CA GLY A 103 -5.77 -12.31 4.16
C GLY A 103 -5.52 -13.37 5.25
N ARG A 104 -6.08 -14.57 5.09
CA ARG A 104 -5.81 -15.69 6.00
C ARG A 104 -4.35 -16.15 5.95
N GLN A 105 -3.71 -16.16 4.79
CA GLN A 105 -2.27 -16.47 4.67
C GLN A 105 -1.42 -15.41 5.36
N ALA A 106 -1.74 -14.14 5.20
CA ALA A 106 -1.04 -13.04 5.89
C ALA A 106 -1.18 -13.17 7.43
N VAL A 107 -2.37 -13.51 7.94
CA VAL A 107 -2.58 -13.78 9.37
C VAL A 107 -1.79 -14.99 9.85
N ALA A 108 -1.73 -16.07 9.07
CA ALA A 108 -0.94 -17.25 9.40
C ALA A 108 0.57 -16.92 9.45
N ALA A 109 1.06 -16.12 8.51
CA ALA A 109 2.44 -15.64 8.51
C ALA A 109 2.73 -14.77 9.74
N ALA A 110 1.84 -13.82 10.09
CA ALA A 110 1.99 -12.98 11.27
C ALA A 110 2.09 -13.80 12.58
N LYS A 111 1.29 -14.86 12.69
CA LYS A 111 1.38 -15.80 13.83
C LYS A 111 2.69 -16.59 13.84
N LYS A 112 3.15 -17.04 12.67
CA LYS A 112 4.40 -17.81 12.53
C LYS A 112 5.62 -16.96 12.85
N TYR A 113 5.65 -15.72 12.40
CA TYR A 113 6.75 -14.77 12.60
C TYR A 113 6.43 -13.77 13.72
N SER A 114 5.93 -14.24 14.84
CA SER A 114 5.37 -13.48 15.97
C SER A 114 6.36 -12.53 16.68
N LYS A 115 7.64 -12.60 16.36
CA LYS A 115 8.65 -11.64 16.82
C LYS A 115 8.57 -10.30 16.09
N ASN A 116 7.95 -10.29 14.92
CA ASN A 116 7.79 -9.10 14.10
C ASN A 116 6.43 -8.46 14.31
N ILE A 117 6.38 -7.15 14.20
CA ILE A 117 5.15 -6.35 14.29
C ILE A 117 4.52 -6.28 12.90
N VAL A 118 3.22 -6.56 12.82
CA VAL A 118 2.43 -6.37 11.59
C VAL A 118 1.26 -5.46 11.89
N MET A 119 1.12 -4.40 11.10
CA MET A 119 0.05 -3.42 11.26
C MET A 119 -0.67 -3.17 9.93
N ALA A 120 -1.99 -3.21 9.95
CA ALA A 120 -2.81 -2.76 8.82
C ALA A 120 -3.06 -1.26 8.90
N GLY A 121 -2.93 -0.56 7.78
CA GLY A 121 -3.06 0.89 7.63
C GLY A 121 -4.49 1.41 7.74
N THR A 122 -5.19 1.06 8.82
CA THR A 122 -6.53 1.57 9.14
C THR A 122 -6.44 2.84 9.97
N GLN A 123 -5.93 3.91 9.37
CA GLN A 123 -5.50 5.15 10.03
C GLN A 123 -6.56 5.81 10.91
N ASN A 124 -7.85 5.70 10.58
CA ASN A 124 -8.93 6.26 11.39
C ASN A 124 -9.02 5.68 12.80
N ARG A 125 -8.50 4.45 13.01
CA ARG A 125 -8.40 3.86 14.35
C ARG A 125 -7.42 4.59 15.27
N SER A 126 -6.50 5.37 14.71
CA SER A 126 -5.50 6.16 15.44
C SER A 126 -5.93 7.62 15.64
N SER A 127 -7.08 8.05 15.10
CA SER A 127 -7.62 9.38 15.33
C SER A 127 -8.13 9.50 16.78
N LEU A 128 -7.61 10.47 17.52
CA LEU A 128 -7.99 10.71 18.91
C LEU A 128 -9.48 11.05 19.04
N ASP A 129 -10.01 11.87 18.14
CA ASP A 129 -11.43 12.24 18.10
C ASP A 129 -12.34 11.03 17.90
N ILE A 130 -11.95 10.11 17.02
CA ILE A 130 -12.69 8.87 16.80
C ILE A 130 -12.59 7.93 18.02
N GLN A 131 -11.42 7.84 18.65
CA GLN A 131 -11.25 7.06 19.88
C GLN A 131 -12.12 7.60 21.01
N GLU A 132 -12.18 8.92 21.17
CA GLU A 132 -13.05 9.58 22.15
C GLU A 132 -14.53 9.30 21.86
N ALA A 133 -14.97 9.47 20.62
CA ALA A 133 -16.35 9.17 20.21
C ALA A 133 -16.71 7.69 20.49
N ILE A 134 -15.84 6.74 20.17
CA ILE A 134 -16.06 5.30 20.47
C ILE A 134 -16.09 5.05 21.98
N SER A 135 -15.24 5.72 22.76
CA SER A 135 -15.23 5.64 24.22
C SER A 135 -16.55 6.14 24.81
N MET A 136 -17.06 7.27 24.32
CA MET A 136 -18.36 7.81 24.70
C MET A 136 -19.50 6.84 24.39
N LEU A 137 -19.53 6.24 23.19
CA LEU A 137 -20.51 5.23 22.83
C LEU A 137 -20.47 4.02 23.78
N ARG A 138 -19.27 3.51 24.08
CA ARG A 138 -19.07 2.36 24.96
C ARG A 138 -19.40 2.64 26.42
N SER A 139 -19.31 3.88 26.86
CA SER A 139 -19.65 4.28 28.23
C SER A 139 -21.14 4.20 28.56
N GLY A 140 -22.00 3.99 27.55
CA GLY A 140 -23.44 3.97 27.72
C GLY A 140 -24.10 5.36 27.88
N LYS A 141 -23.34 6.45 27.84
CA LYS A 141 -23.88 7.81 27.96
C LYS A 141 -24.96 8.14 26.92
N LEU A 142 -24.92 7.52 25.75
CA LEU A 142 -25.91 7.69 24.70
C LEU A 142 -27.07 6.69 24.76
N GLY A 143 -27.12 5.87 25.82
CA GLY A 143 -28.08 4.80 25.95
C GLY A 143 -27.84 3.64 24.98
N LYS A 144 -28.85 2.80 24.74
CA LYS A 144 -28.76 1.63 23.88
C LYS A 144 -28.72 2.06 22.40
N ILE A 145 -27.62 1.74 21.72
CA ILE A 145 -27.53 1.96 20.28
C ILE A 145 -28.46 1.01 19.53
N GLN A 146 -29.39 1.57 18.77
CA GLN A 146 -30.41 0.79 18.03
C GLN A 146 -29.90 0.35 16.66
N TRP A 147 -29.18 1.23 15.97
CA TRP A 147 -28.60 0.95 14.66
C TRP A 147 -27.39 1.85 14.39
N ALA A 148 -26.52 1.43 13.49
CA ALA A 148 -25.41 2.20 12.97
C ALA A 148 -25.38 2.13 11.45
N ARG A 149 -25.02 3.22 10.79
CA ARG A 149 -24.95 3.32 9.33
C ARG A 149 -23.57 3.80 8.90
N GLY A 150 -22.89 3.01 8.08
CA GLY A 150 -21.74 3.44 7.31
C GLY A 150 -22.20 4.09 6.00
N LEU A 151 -21.68 5.27 5.68
CA LEU A 151 -22.06 6.03 4.50
C LEU A 151 -20.85 6.20 3.58
N CYS A 152 -21.03 5.88 2.29
CA CYS A 152 -20.06 6.18 1.25
C CYS A 152 -20.72 6.98 0.13
N TYR A 153 -20.44 8.27 0.07
CA TYR A 153 -21.02 9.22 -0.91
C TYR A 153 -20.01 9.66 -1.98
N LYS A 154 -18.97 8.89 -2.20
CA LYS A 154 -18.02 9.19 -3.27
C LYS A 154 -18.64 8.89 -4.62
N ALA A 155 -19.08 9.92 -5.33
CA ALA A 155 -19.39 9.78 -6.75
C ALA A 155 -18.09 9.44 -7.52
N ARG A 156 -18.18 8.43 -8.37
CA ARG A 156 -17.10 8.04 -9.29
C ARG A 156 -17.65 7.99 -10.70
N ASP A 157 -17.06 8.76 -11.57
CA ASP A 157 -17.39 8.67 -12.99
C ASP A 157 -16.98 7.31 -13.54
N SER A 158 -17.71 6.87 -14.56
CA SER A 158 -17.34 5.65 -15.27
C SER A 158 -15.94 5.81 -15.87
N ILE A 159 -15.10 4.80 -15.71
CA ILE A 159 -13.83 4.75 -16.41
C ILE A 159 -13.99 4.48 -17.92
N GLY A 160 -15.21 4.27 -18.41
CA GLY A 160 -15.53 3.96 -19.81
C GLY A 160 -15.16 2.53 -20.19
N LYS A 161 -15.22 2.24 -21.48
CA LYS A 161 -14.84 0.94 -22.05
C LYS A 161 -13.42 1.01 -22.61
N THR A 162 -12.73 -0.11 -22.64
CA THR A 162 -11.42 -0.25 -23.28
C THR A 162 -11.56 -0.95 -24.62
N THR A 163 -10.76 -0.55 -25.61
CA THR A 163 -10.80 -1.09 -26.97
C THR A 163 -9.86 -2.28 -27.17
N GLY A 164 -9.13 -2.69 -26.15
CA GLY A 164 -8.21 -3.82 -26.21
C GLY A 164 -6.93 -3.62 -25.39
N PRO A 165 -5.95 -4.51 -25.53
CA PRO A 165 -4.66 -4.41 -24.86
C PRO A 165 -3.92 -3.13 -25.24
N GLN A 166 -3.20 -2.56 -24.28
CA GLN A 166 -2.38 -1.36 -24.46
C GLN A 166 -0.92 -1.66 -24.16
N LYS A 167 -0.02 -0.86 -24.70
CA LYS A 167 1.41 -0.98 -24.43
C LYS A 167 1.68 -0.65 -22.96
N VAL A 168 2.47 -1.50 -22.32
CA VAL A 168 3.06 -1.18 -21.01
C VAL A 168 4.05 -0.03 -21.20
N PRO A 169 4.06 1.00 -20.33
CA PRO A 169 5.10 2.02 -20.35
C PRO A 169 6.49 1.39 -20.18
N ASP A 170 7.46 1.86 -20.92
CA ASP A 170 8.82 1.31 -20.93
C ASP A 170 9.53 1.48 -19.55
N SER A 171 9.08 2.44 -18.73
CA SER A 171 9.57 2.66 -17.37
C SER A 171 9.11 1.61 -16.36
N ILE A 172 8.08 0.81 -16.66
CA ILE A 172 7.45 -0.09 -15.69
C ILE A 172 7.91 -1.53 -15.92
N ASN A 173 8.48 -2.13 -14.89
CA ASN A 173 8.65 -3.59 -14.85
C ASN A 173 7.29 -4.25 -14.57
N TYR A 174 6.59 -4.59 -15.65
CA TYR A 174 5.21 -5.05 -15.58
C TYR A 174 5.04 -6.44 -14.98
N ASP A 175 6.04 -7.30 -15.11
CA ASP A 175 6.06 -8.61 -14.45
C ASP A 175 6.06 -8.43 -12.91
N LEU A 176 6.96 -7.61 -12.39
CA LEU A 176 6.98 -7.27 -10.96
C LEU A 176 5.72 -6.53 -10.50
N TRP A 177 5.14 -5.68 -11.36
CA TRP A 177 3.90 -4.97 -11.06
C TRP A 177 2.71 -5.95 -10.98
N THR A 178 2.63 -6.90 -11.90
CA THR A 178 1.57 -7.93 -11.94
C THR A 178 1.66 -8.86 -10.72
N GLY A 179 2.87 -9.26 -10.32
CA GLY A 179 3.10 -10.07 -9.12
C GLY A 179 2.27 -11.35 -9.09
N PRO A 180 1.39 -11.52 -8.08
CA PRO A 180 0.60 -12.76 -7.93
C PRO A 180 -0.62 -12.83 -8.85
N ALA A 181 -0.95 -11.77 -9.60
CA ALA A 181 -2.07 -11.77 -10.52
C ALA A 181 -1.68 -12.39 -11.88
N ASP A 182 -2.68 -12.71 -12.70
CA ASP A 182 -2.43 -13.19 -14.06
C ASP A 182 -1.74 -12.12 -14.91
N LEU A 183 -0.66 -12.51 -15.61
CA LEU A 183 0.07 -11.60 -16.49
C LEU A 183 -0.74 -11.35 -17.76
N THR A 184 -1.60 -10.35 -17.70
CA THR A 184 -2.41 -9.89 -18.84
C THR A 184 -2.03 -8.47 -19.21
N PRO A 185 -2.02 -8.10 -20.52
CA PRO A 185 -1.71 -6.74 -20.92
C PRO A 185 -2.66 -5.72 -20.26
N PRO A 186 -2.18 -4.51 -19.91
CA PRO A 186 -3.05 -3.46 -19.41
C PRO A 186 -4.07 -3.07 -20.46
N ARG A 187 -5.29 -2.75 -20.03
CA ARG A 187 -6.40 -2.42 -20.95
C ARG A 187 -6.83 -0.98 -20.89
N ARG A 188 -6.14 -0.15 -20.14
CA ARG A 188 -6.56 1.22 -19.96
C ARG A 188 -5.40 2.20 -19.81
N ASN A 189 -5.46 3.24 -20.62
CA ASN A 189 -4.62 4.43 -20.52
C ASN A 189 -5.43 5.56 -19.89
N GLY A 190 -5.68 5.50 -18.60
CA GLY A 190 -6.31 6.61 -17.90
C GLY A 190 -5.41 7.85 -17.85
N ASN A 191 -5.98 9.00 -17.50
CA ASN A 191 -5.24 10.26 -17.33
C ASN A 191 -4.11 10.20 -16.28
N LYS A 192 -4.09 9.14 -15.47
CA LYS A 192 -3.10 8.89 -14.43
C LYS A 192 -2.12 7.77 -14.77
N GLY A 193 -2.10 7.36 -16.05
CA GLY A 193 -1.28 6.26 -16.54
C GLY A 193 -1.95 4.89 -16.44
N PRO A 194 -1.58 3.94 -17.33
CA PRO A 194 -2.31 2.69 -17.54
C PRO A 194 -2.28 1.74 -16.36
N VAL A 195 -1.29 1.84 -15.48
CA VAL A 195 -1.10 0.93 -14.34
C VAL A 195 -1.05 1.64 -13.00
N HIS A 196 -1.16 2.99 -12.96
CA HIS A 196 -0.97 3.76 -11.72
C HIS A 196 -2.24 3.96 -10.90
N TYR A 197 -3.41 3.93 -11.53
CA TYR A 197 -4.66 4.19 -10.80
C TYR A 197 -5.82 3.29 -11.25
N ASP A 198 -6.02 3.10 -12.56
CA ASP A 198 -7.21 2.43 -13.10
C ASP A 198 -7.28 0.93 -12.77
N TRP A 199 -6.21 0.37 -12.22
CA TRP A 199 -6.19 -1.00 -11.70
C TRP A 199 -7.27 -1.27 -10.64
N HIS A 200 -7.73 -0.26 -9.93
CA HIS A 200 -8.78 -0.39 -8.91
C HIS A 200 -10.06 -1.04 -9.46
N TRP A 201 -10.37 -0.84 -10.75
CA TRP A 201 -11.59 -1.33 -11.39
C TRP A 201 -11.44 -2.66 -12.13
N PHE A 202 -10.31 -3.32 -11.98
CA PHE A 202 -10.07 -4.64 -12.55
C PHE A 202 -9.96 -5.67 -11.42
N TRP A 203 -10.82 -6.70 -11.48
CA TRP A 203 -10.89 -7.75 -10.45
C TRP A 203 -9.56 -8.45 -10.17
N ASN A 204 -8.66 -8.51 -11.16
CA ASN A 204 -7.33 -9.11 -10.98
C ASN A 204 -6.44 -8.33 -10.00
N TYR A 205 -6.72 -7.04 -9.77
CA TYR A 205 -5.82 -6.15 -9.06
C TYR A 205 -6.45 -5.41 -7.89
N GLY A 206 -7.75 -5.19 -7.91
CA GLY A 206 -8.46 -4.45 -6.89
C GLY A 206 -9.93 -4.79 -6.79
N GLY A 207 -10.59 -4.26 -5.75
CA GLY A 207 -12.03 -4.43 -5.49
C GLY A 207 -12.86 -3.16 -5.75
N GLY A 208 -12.34 -2.21 -6.52
CA GLY A 208 -12.94 -0.89 -6.72
C GLY A 208 -12.34 0.16 -5.79
N ASP A 209 -12.82 1.39 -5.91
CA ASP A 209 -12.42 2.54 -5.09
C ASP A 209 -13.64 3.05 -4.31
N ILE A 210 -13.95 2.40 -3.21
CA ILE A 210 -15.05 2.72 -2.31
C ILE A 210 -14.50 3.37 -1.03
#